data_c957743344adde8fa23e8a2c93e19db2
#
_entry.id   c957743344adde8fa23e8a2c93e19db2
#
_cell.length_a   1.000
_cell.length_b   1.000
_cell.length_c   1.000
_cell.angle_alpha   90.00
_cell.angle_beta   90.00
_cell.angle_gamma   90.00
#
_symmetry.space_group_name_H-M   'P 1'
#
loop_
_entity.id
_entity.type
_entity.pdbx_description
1 polymer ?
#
loop_
_entity_poly.entity_id
_entity_poly.type
_entity_poly.pdbx_seq_one_letter_code
_entity_poly.pdbx_strand_id
1 'polypeptide(L)'
;MGILDGKRLLITCVLTDASLAFAVARLAQEEGAEVVLTGAGRGLSLTRRTARKLPTEPEVLELDVTSSEQAEAVQAWLEERWGRVDGALHAIGFAPEACLGEDFMAADWDDVRVTLEVSAYSLKTIAAVVAPLMPDGGSIVGLDFDARLAWPAYNWMGVAKAALESTSRYLARGLGPKGIRVNLVAAGPVRTMAAKSIPGFAAFEDAWGPRAPRGWDGDDPEPVAKACVALFSDWLPATTGELLHVDGGYHAVGA
;
A
#
# COMPACT_ATOMS: atom_id res chain seq x y z
N MET A 1 24.92 5.95 6.24
CA MET A 1 24.46 4.82 5.42
C MET A 1 23.10 4.47 5.95
N GLY A 2 22.06 4.69 5.13
CA GLY A 2 20.68 4.42 5.53
C GLY A 2 20.37 2.92 5.48
N ILE A 3 19.27 2.50 6.09
CA ILE A 3 18.89 1.07 6.13
C ILE A 3 18.40 0.52 4.78
N LEU A 4 18.17 1.39 3.79
CA LEU A 4 17.78 1.05 2.43
C LEU A 4 18.86 1.44 1.40
N ASP A 5 20.09 1.68 1.83
CA ASP A 5 21.17 2.13 0.95
C ASP A 5 21.37 1.20 -0.25
N GLY A 6 21.28 1.76 -1.48
CA GLY A 6 21.39 1.03 -2.73
C GLY A 6 20.19 0.17 -3.12
N LYS A 7 19.10 0.14 -2.36
CA LYS A 7 17.86 -0.56 -2.74
C LYS A 7 17.05 0.23 -3.76
N ARG A 8 16.32 -0.47 -4.65
CA ARG A 8 15.47 0.06 -5.71
C ARG A 8 14.02 -0.32 -5.47
N LEU A 9 13.17 0.69 -5.27
CA LEU A 9 11.79 0.49 -4.83
C LEU A 9 10.79 1.06 -5.84
N LEU A 10 9.80 0.24 -6.23
CA LEU A 10 8.60 0.67 -6.94
C LEU A 10 7.53 1.09 -5.93
N ILE A 11 7.09 2.34 -5.95
CA ILE A 11 6.07 2.84 -5.03
C ILE A 11 4.84 3.29 -5.81
N THR A 12 3.68 2.72 -5.48
CA THR A 12 2.43 3.01 -6.18
C THR A 12 1.61 4.10 -5.50
N CYS A 13 0.80 4.83 -6.28
CA CYS A 13 -0.29 5.70 -5.81
C CYS A 13 0.15 6.87 -4.90
N VAL A 14 1.23 7.57 -5.24
CA VAL A 14 1.67 8.80 -4.54
C VAL A 14 0.90 10.00 -5.08
N LEU A 15 -0.36 10.17 -4.65
CA LEU A 15 -1.26 11.21 -5.20
C LEU A 15 -1.01 12.60 -4.60
N THR A 16 -0.74 12.68 -3.30
CA THR A 16 -0.51 13.93 -2.57
C THR A 16 0.59 13.76 -1.54
N ASP A 17 1.16 14.85 -1.06
CA ASP A 17 2.14 14.89 0.03
C ASP A 17 1.56 14.48 1.40
N ALA A 18 0.24 14.44 1.55
CA ALA A 18 -0.43 13.87 2.71
C ALA A 18 -0.70 12.37 2.60
N SER A 19 -0.32 11.70 1.49
CA SER A 19 -0.55 10.26 1.34
C SER A 19 0.51 9.43 2.11
N LEU A 20 0.09 8.28 2.64
CA LEU A 20 1.01 7.32 3.24
C LEU A 20 2.14 6.92 2.28
N ALA A 21 1.81 6.70 1.01
CA ALA A 21 2.79 6.35 -0.02
C ALA A 21 3.85 7.45 -0.24
N PHE A 22 3.48 8.74 -0.09
CA PHE A 22 4.44 9.83 -0.14
C PHE A 22 5.41 9.78 1.04
N ALA A 23 4.90 9.60 2.25
CA ALA A 23 5.75 9.49 3.44
C ALA A 23 6.71 8.30 3.34
N VAL A 24 6.25 7.16 2.81
CA VAL A 24 7.11 5.99 2.55
C VAL A 24 8.17 6.31 1.49
N ALA A 25 7.80 6.93 0.36
CA ALA A 25 8.74 7.29 -0.70
C ALA A 25 9.82 8.26 -0.21
N ARG A 26 9.41 9.30 0.53
CA ARG A 26 10.32 10.27 1.12
C ARG A 26 11.30 9.61 2.09
N LEU A 27 10.79 8.86 3.06
CA LEU A 27 11.65 8.20 4.05
C LEU A 27 12.57 7.15 3.40
N ALA A 28 12.07 6.41 2.40
CA ALA A 28 12.89 5.46 1.66
C ALA A 28 14.09 6.13 0.96
N GLN A 29 13.88 7.30 0.35
CA GLN A 29 14.97 8.08 -0.25
C GLN A 29 15.94 8.63 0.80
N GLU A 30 15.43 9.13 1.94
CA GLU A 30 16.25 9.59 3.08
C GLU A 30 17.11 8.47 3.65
N GLU A 31 16.62 7.22 3.57
CA GLU A 31 17.34 6.01 3.98
C GLU A 31 18.17 5.37 2.86
N GLY A 32 18.34 6.06 1.73
CA GLY A 32 19.28 5.70 0.67
C GLY A 32 18.72 4.89 -0.50
N ALA A 33 17.39 4.70 -0.58
CA ALA A 33 16.78 3.99 -1.69
C ALA A 33 16.64 4.87 -2.94
N GLU A 34 16.80 4.25 -4.12
CA GLU A 34 16.31 4.78 -5.39
C GLU A 34 14.83 4.40 -5.55
N VAL A 35 13.98 5.36 -5.93
CA VAL A 35 12.53 5.18 -5.99
C VAL A 35 12.00 5.51 -7.37
N VAL A 36 11.07 4.70 -7.87
CA VAL A 36 10.20 4.99 -9.03
C VAL A 36 8.76 4.96 -8.57
N LEU A 37 7.96 5.90 -9.06
CA LEU A 37 6.55 6.00 -8.71
C LEU A 37 5.66 5.52 -9.85
N THR A 38 4.43 5.08 -9.51
CA THR A 38 3.39 4.85 -10.50
C THR A 38 2.12 5.62 -10.18
N GLY A 39 1.38 5.98 -11.23
CA GLY A 39 0.05 6.59 -11.15
C GLY A 39 -0.79 6.18 -12.35
N ALA A 40 -2.12 6.27 -12.22
CA ALA A 40 -3.07 5.90 -13.26
C ALA A 40 -4.03 7.05 -13.60
N GLY A 41 -4.43 7.14 -14.86
CA GLY A 41 -5.47 8.05 -15.34
C GLY A 41 -5.30 9.49 -14.83
N ARG A 42 -6.34 10.05 -14.20
CA ARG A 42 -6.29 11.41 -13.63
C ARG A 42 -5.28 11.54 -12.48
N GLY A 43 -4.97 10.46 -11.78
CA GLY A 43 -3.98 10.41 -10.69
C GLY A 43 -2.55 10.59 -11.18
N LEU A 44 -2.24 10.23 -12.43
CA LEU A 44 -0.88 10.33 -12.98
C LEU A 44 -0.33 11.76 -12.93
N SER A 45 -1.12 12.75 -13.30
CA SER A 45 -0.72 14.17 -13.26
C SER A 45 -0.50 14.67 -11.82
N LEU A 46 -1.29 14.16 -10.87
CA LEU A 46 -1.12 14.46 -9.45
C LEU A 46 0.18 13.84 -8.93
N THR A 47 0.43 12.57 -9.25
CA THR A 47 1.67 11.87 -8.88
C THR A 47 2.90 12.60 -9.42
N ARG A 48 2.91 13.00 -10.71
CA ARG A 48 4.02 13.78 -11.30
C ARG A 48 4.27 15.11 -10.60
N ARG A 49 3.20 15.81 -10.19
CA ARG A 49 3.34 17.05 -9.42
C ARG A 49 3.86 16.80 -8.01
N THR A 50 3.40 15.75 -7.38
CA THR A 50 3.79 15.39 -6.00
C THR A 50 5.21 14.85 -5.95
N ALA A 51 5.66 14.13 -6.97
CA ALA A 51 7.03 13.63 -7.12
C ALA A 51 8.09 14.72 -6.95
N ARG A 52 7.81 15.93 -7.43
CA ARG A 52 8.73 17.11 -7.29
C ARG A 52 8.94 17.58 -5.86
N LYS A 53 8.13 17.10 -4.91
CA LYS A 53 8.26 17.42 -3.48
C LYS A 53 9.14 16.43 -2.72
N LEU A 54 9.51 15.31 -3.36
CA LEU A 54 10.42 14.33 -2.78
C LEU A 54 11.87 14.83 -2.75
N PRO A 55 12.72 14.33 -1.86
CA PRO A 55 14.14 14.71 -1.77
C PRO A 55 14.88 14.64 -3.10
N THR A 56 14.60 13.59 -3.89
CA THR A 56 15.04 13.44 -5.28
C THR A 56 13.81 13.19 -6.14
N GLU A 57 13.61 13.99 -7.21
CA GLU A 57 12.47 13.80 -8.11
C GLU A 57 12.61 12.46 -8.86
N PRO A 58 11.71 11.47 -8.61
CA PRO A 58 11.78 10.17 -9.26
C PRO A 58 11.06 10.17 -10.60
N GLU A 59 11.36 9.18 -11.44
CA GLU A 59 10.53 8.85 -12.59
C GLU A 59 9.12 8.44 -12.17
N VAL A 60 8.13 8.80 -12.99
CA VAL A 60 6.72 8.47 -12.76
C VAL A 60 6.16 7.76 -13.99
N LEU A 61 5.89 6.48 -13.82
CA LEU A 61 5.34 5.60 -14.84
C LEU A 61 3.81 5.55 -14.76
N GLU A 62 3.16 5.33 -15.91
CA GLU A 62 1.73 5.08 -15.92
C GLU A 62 1.46 3.61 -15.64
N LEU A 63 0.59 3.35 -14.65
CA LEU A 63 0.16 2.00 -14.29
C LEU A 63 -1.29 2.02 -13.77
N ASP A 64 -2.19 1.61 -14.64
CA ASP A 64 -3.51 1.11 -14.25
C ASP A 64 -3.35 -0.39 -13.97
N VAL A 65 -3.59 -0.82 -12.74
CA VAL A 65 -3.41 -2.22 -12.32
C VAL A 65 -4.40 -3.19 -12.97
N THR A 66 -5.41 -2.68 -13.67
CA THR A 66 -6.35 -3.46 -14.48
C THR A 66 -5.88 -3.62 -15.93
N SER A 67 -4.81 -2.91 -16.34
CA SER A 67 -4.23 -2.99 -17.68
C SER A 67 -2.98 -3.88 -17.69
N SER A 68 -3.08 -5.04 -18.34
CA SER A 68 -1.92 -5.92 -18.54
C SER A 68 -0.83 -5.26 -19.39
N GLU A 69 -1.22 -4.47 -20.39
CA GLU A 69 -0.27 -3.74 -21.27
C GLU A 69 0.59 -2.75 -20.46
N GLN A 70 -0.04 -1.96 -19.57
CA GLN A 70 0.69 -1.02 -18.73
C GLN A 70 1.56 -1.74 -17.69
N ALA A 71 1.10 -2.86 -17.14
CA ALA A 71 1.90 -3.68 -16.24
C ALA A 71 3.16 -4.23 -16.93
N GLU A 72 3.03 -4.74 -18.15
CA GLU A 72 4.17 -5.20 -18.98
C GLU A 72 5.12 -4.06 -19.34
N ALA A 73 4.60 -2.87 -19.67
CA ALA A 73 5.41 -1.69 -19.95
C ALA A 73 6.23 -1.23 -18.73
N VAL A 74 5.63 -1.25 -17.53
CA VAL A 74 6.34 -0.93 -16.29
C VAL A 74 7.42 -1.97 -16.00
N GLN A 75 7.13 -3.28 -16.16
CA GLN A 75 8.13 -4.33 -15.98
C GLN A 75 9.32 -4.15 -16.95
N ALA A 76 9.04 -3.91 -18.22
CA ALA A 76 10.09 -3.71 -19.24
C ALA A 76 10.95 -2.48 -18.92
N TRP A 77 10.34 -1.37 -18.48
CA TRP A 77 11.07 -0.18 -18.05
C TRP A 77 11.99 -0.45 -16.85
N LEU A 78 11.49 -1.16 -15.83
CA LEU A 78 12.28 -1.53 -14.66
C LEU A 78 13.45 -2.46 -15.01
N GLU A 79 13.22 -3.41 -15.91
CA GLU A 79 14.26 -4.33 -16.40
C GLU A 79 15.36 -3.58 -17.17
N GLU A 80 14.98 -2.73 -18.11
CA GLU A 80 15.93 -1.96 -18.94
C GLU A 80 16.73 -0.95 -18.10
N ARG A 81 16.04 -0.25 -17.18
CA ARG A 81 16.64 0.88 -16.46
C ARG A 81 17.39 0.44 -15.20
N TRP A 82 16.87 -0.55 -14.49
CA TRP A 82 17.43 -1.01 -13.23
C TRP A 82 18.03 -2.42 -13.28
N GLY A 83 17.48 -3.30 -14.10
CA GLY A 83 17.86 -4.71 -14.18
C GLY A 83 17.47 -5.53 -12.94
N ARG A 84 17.13 -4.87 -11.84
CA ARG A 84 16.65 -5.50 -10.60
C ARG A 84 15.72 -4.55 -9.83
N VAL A 85 14.88 -5.14 -8.99
CA VAL A 85 14.02 -4.45 -8.01
C VAL A 85 14.24 -5.10 -6.65
N ASP A 86 14.37 -4.31 -5.58
CA ASP A 86 14.57 -4.81 -4.22
C ASP A 86 13.26 -4.77 -3.40
N GLY A 87 12.30 -3.95 -3.81
CA GLY A 87 11.01 -3.89 -3.15
C GLY A 87 9.91 -3.16 -3.92
N ALA A 88 8.65 -3.41 -3.51
CA ALA A 88 7.50 -2.70 -4.04
C ALA A 88 6.48 -2.37 -2.95
N LEU A 89 5.95 -1.13 -2.97
CA LEU A 89 4.82 -0.71 -2.15
C LEU A 89 3.53 -0.78 -2.96
N HIS A 90 2.58 -1.57 -2.49
CA HIS A 90 1.20 -1.55 -2.92
C HIS A 90 0.40 -0.62 -2.01
N ALA A 91 0.09 0.59 -2.50
CA ALA A 91 -0.70 1.60 -1.80
C ALA A 91 -1.99 1.93 -2.57
N ILE A 92 -2.55 0.93 -3.24
CA ILE A 92 -3.68 1.06 -4.14
C ILE A 92 -4.96 0.62 -3.44
N GLY A 93 -6.01 1.39 -3.60
CA GLY A 93 -7.34 1.05 -3.15
C GLY A 93 -8.36 1.96 -3.84
N PHE A 94 -9.45 1.36 -4.30
CA PHE A 94 -10.57 2.06 -4.90
C PHE A 94 -11.85 1.23 -4.70
N ALA A 95 -12.94 1.93 -4.42
CA ALA A 95 -14.27 1.37 -4.41
C ALA A 95 -15.27 2.38 -5.02
N PRO A 96 -16.20 1.95 -5.87
CA PRO A 96 -17.36 2.74 -6.23
C PRO A 96 -18.17 3.17 -5.00
N GLU A 97 -18.95 4.25 -5.12
CA GLU A 97 -19.70 4.82 -3.99
C GLU A 97 -20.66 3.80 -3.36
N ALA A 98 -21.31 2.93 -4.16
CA ALA A 98 -22.19 1.89 -3.67
C ALA A 98 -21.49 0.81 -2.82
N CYS A 99 -20.16 0.71 -2.93
CA CYS A 99 -19.32 -0.20 -2.13
C CYS A 99 -18.82 0.42 -0.81
N LEU A 100 -19.25 1.62 -0.48
CA LEU A 100 -18.94 2.36 0.76
C LEU A 100 -20.25 2.77 1.46
N GLY A 101 -20.17 3.18 2.72
CA GLY A 101 -21.36 3.58 3.49
C GLY A 101 -22.05 2.40 4.19
N GLU A 102 -23.24 2.65 4.73
CA GLU A 102 -23.91 1.73 5.66
C GLU A 102 -24.71 0.61 4.96
N ASP A 103 -25.18 0.83 3.72
CA ASP A 103 -26.01 -0.15 3.02
C ASP A 103 -25.15 -1.17 2.26
N PHE A 104 -24.86 -2.29 2.92
CA PHE A 104 -24.07 -3.39 2.36
C PHE A 104 -24.75 -4.07 1.16
N MET A 105 -26.08 -3.99 1.07
CA MET A 105 -26.85 -4.66 0.02
C MET A 105 -27.04 -3.80 -1.23
N ALA A 106 -26.62 -2.53 -1.22
CA ALA A 106 -26.81 -1.60 -2.34
C ALA A 106 -25.91 -1.88 -3.55
N ALA A 107 -24.71 -2.43 -3.33
CA ALA A 107 -23.72 -2.65 -4.38
C ALA A 107 -24.11 -3.84 -5.27
N ASP A 108 -24.08 -3.65 -6.58
CA ASP A 108 -24.18 -4.75 -7.54
C ASP A 108 -22.82 -5.45 -7.77
N TRP A 109 -22.84 -6.54 -8.54
CA TRP A 109 -21.62 -7.31 -8.78
C TRP A 109 -20.56 -6.55 -9.55
N ASP A 110 -20.93 -5.66 -10.47
CA ASP A 110 -19.95 -4.93 -11.27
C ASP A 110 -19.16 -3.96 -10.40
N ASP A 111 -19.79 -3.29 -9.44
CA ASP A 111 -19.14 -2.42 -8.45
C ASP A 111 -18.24 -3.23 -7.49
N VAL A 112 -18.75 -4.36 -7.00
CA VAL A 112 -17.98 -5.27 -6.13
C VAL A 112 -16.77 -5.83 -6.87
N ARG A 113 -16.92 -6.24 -8.12
CA ARG A 113 -15.81 -6.73 -8.96
C ARG A 113 -14.70 -5.70 -9.09
N VAL A 114 -15.03 -4.45 -9.40
CA VAL A 114 -14.06 -3.36 -9.49
C VAL A 114 -13.33 -3.14 -8.15
N THR A 115 -14.10 -3.15 -7.06
CA THR A 115 -13.52 -3.01 -5.70
C THR A 115 -12.50 -4.10 -5.40
N LEU A 116 -12.82 -5.36 -5.67
CA LEU A 116 -11.95 -6.51 -5.45
C LEU A 116 -10.73 -6.49 -6.40
N GLU A 117 -10.95 -6.19 -7.67
CA GLU A 117 -9.91 -6.15 -8.69
C GLU A 117 -8.85 -5.09 -8.35
N VAL A 118 -9.29 -3.86 -8.06
CA VAL A 118 -8.38 -2.75 -7.79
C VAL A 118 -7.78 -2.77 -6.38
N SER A 119 -8.56 -3.20 -5.36
CA SER A 119 -8.09 -3.09 -3.96
C SER A 119 -7.47 -4.37 -3.39
N ALA A 120 -7.64 -5.53 -4.05
CA ALA A 120 -7.10 -6.80 -3.57
C ALA A 120 -6.26 -7.53 -4.63
N TYR A 121 -6.84 -7.83 -5.82
CA TYR A 121 -6.14 -8.58 -6.85
C TYR A 121 -4.92 -7.83 -7.40
N SER A 122 -4.94 -6.51 -7.39
CA SER A 122 -3.84 -5.67 -7.83
C SER A 122 -2.52 -5.91 -7.05
N LEU A 123 -2.55 -6.43 -5.82
CA LEU A 123 -1.34 -6.87 -5.12
C LEU A 123 -0.64 -7.99 -5.90
N LYS A 124 -1.42 -8.95 -6.45
CA LYS A 124 -0.88 -9.98 -7.35
C LYS A 124 -0.33 -9.38 -8.63
N THR A 125 -0.99 -8.37 -9.20
CA THR A 125 -0.50 -7.68 -10.40
C THR A 125 0.85 -7.03 -10.14
N ILE A 126 1.01 -6.27 -9.04
CA ILE A 126 2.29 -5.68 -8.65
C ILE A 126 3.35 -6.76 -8.40
N ALA A 127 3.00 -7.83 -7.70
CA ALA A 127 3.92 -8.94 -7.46
C ALA A 127 4.38 -9.60 -8.78
N ALA A 128 3.50 -9.74 -9.77
CA ALA A 128 3.85 -10.29 -11.09
C ALA A 128 4.82 -9.38 -11.87
N VAL A 129 4.69 -8.06 -11.73
CA VAL A 129 5.60 -7.08 -12.34
C VAL A 129 7.00 -7.16 -11.74
N VAL A 130 7.10 -7.20 -10.39
CA VAL A 130 8.41 -7.03 -9.73
C VAL A 130 9.12 -8.36 -9.40
N ALA A 131 8.41 -9.46 -9.14
CA ALA A 131 9.04 -10.71 -8.71
C ALA A 131 10.04 -11.30 -9.73
N PRO A 132 9.84 -11.20 -11.06
CA PRO A 132 10.85 -11.63 -12.02
C PRO A 132 12.15 -10.83 -11.94
N LEU A 133 12.10 -9.61 -11.40
CA LEU A 133 13.24 -8.68 -11.27
C LEU A 133 13.87 -8.71 -9.87
N MET A 134 13.52 -9.71 -9.05
CA MET A 134 14.04 -9.93 -7.69
C MET A 134 14.87 -11.23 -7.61
N PRO A 135 15.98 -11.37 -8.34
CA PRO A 135 16.74 -12.62 -8.41
C PRO A 135 17.36 -13.03 -7.07
N ASP A 136 17.68 -12.06 -6.24
CA ASP A 136 18.30 -12.26 -4.91
C ASP A 136 17.28 -12.13 -3.77
N GLY A 137 15.98 -12.24 -4.08
CA GLY A 137 14.90 -11.96 -3.14
C GLY A 137 14.51 -10.48 -3.12
N GLY A 138 13.60 -10.13 -2.19
CA GLY A 138 13.10 -8.76 -2.07
C GLY A 138 11.93 -8.66 -1.10
N SER A 139 11.27 -7.48 -1.08
CA SER A 139 10.17 -7.23 -0.17
C SER A 139 9.00 -6.52 -0.86
N ILE A 140 7.83 -7.12 -0.81
CA ILE A 140 6.57 -6.51 -1.26
C ILE A 140 5.78 -6.13 0.00
N VAL A 141 5.41 -4.87 0.12
CA VAL A 141 4.64 -4.33 1.24
C VAL A 141 3.34 -3.75 0.73
N GLY A 142 2.21 -4.14 1.33
CA GLY A 142 0.91 -3.56 1.02
C GLY A 142 0.39 -2.70 2.18
N LEU A 143 -0.27 -1.58 1.86
CA LEU A 143 -1.01 -0.80 2.84
C LEU A 143 -2.42 -1.36 3.01
N ASP A 144 -2.78 -1.60 4.26
CA ASP A 144 -4.02 -2.23 4.64
C ASP A 144 -4.76 -1.43 5.72
N PHE A 145 -6.01 -1.84 5.97
CA PHE A 145 -6.80 -1.48 7.13
C PHE A 145 -7.38 -2.78 7.70
N ASP A 146 -7.15 -3.06 8.97
CA ASP A 146 -7.46 -4.35 9.61
C ASP A 146 -8.89 -4.83 9.28
N ALA A 147 -8.99 -5.94 8.54
CA ALA A 147 -10.26 -6.48 8.05
C ALA A 147 -10.84 -7.59 8.94
N ARG A 148 -10.33 -7.77 10.17
CA ARG A 148 -10.88 -8.77 11.11
C ARG A 148 -12.25 -8.38 11.67
N LEU A 149 -12.58 -7.08 11.61
CA LEU A 149 -13.85 -6.53 12.10
C LEU A 149 -14.63 -5.87 10.96
N ALA A 150 -15.95 -5.84 11.10
CA ALA A 150 -16.80 -5.05 10.23
C ALA A 150 -16.79 -3.58 10.72
N TRP A 151 -16.09 -2.74 10.00
CA TRP A 151 -16.00 -1.32 10.30
C TRP A 151 -17.21 -0.55 9.78
N PRO A 152 -17.79 0.39 10.54
CA PRO A 152 -18.86 1.25 10.05
C PRO A 152 -18.47 1.93 8.73
N ALA A 153 -19.40 2.04 7.81
CA ALA A 153 -19.25 2.68 6.49
C ALA A 153 -18.14 2.14 5.58
N TYR A 154 -17.37 1.12 6.00
CA TYR A 154 -16.30 0.55 5.19
C TYR A 154 -16.79 -0.49 4.16
N ASN A 155 -17.91 -1.15 4.45
CA ASN A 155 -18.72 -1.93 3.52
C ASN A 155 -17.89 -2.95 2.69
N TRP A 156 -18.05 -3.00 1.36
CA TRP A 156 -17.31 -3.90 0.47
C TRP A 156 -15.81 -3.63 0.41
N MET A 157 -15.36 -2.43 0.77
CA MET A 157 -13.93 -2.17 0.94
C MET A 157 -13.34 -3.05 2.06
N GLY A 158 -14.09 -3.29 3.16
CA GLY A 158 -13.67 -4.21 4.21
C GLY A 158 -13.51 -5.65 3.70
N VAL A 159 -14.43 -6.11 2.83
CA VAL A 159 -14.32 -7.42 2.17
C VAL A 159 -13.09 -7.46 1.25
N ALA A 160 -12.83 -6.39 0.50
CA ALA A 160 -11.64 -6.30 -0.35
C ALA A 160 -10.34 -6.31 0.48
N LYS A 161 -10.33 -5.68 1.66
CA LYS A 161 -9.17 -5.74 2.56
C LYS A 161 -8.95 -7.14 3.13
N ALA A 162 -9.99 -7.88 3.49
CA ALA A 162 -9.89 -9.29 3.87
C ALA A 162 -9.33 -10.16 2.71
N ALA A 163 -9.75 -9.87 1.48
CA ALA A 163 -9.20 -10.52 0.28
C ALA A 163 -7.73 -10.15 0.06
N LEU A 164 -7.33 -8.88 0.29
CA LEU A 164 -5.95 -8.41 0.22
C LEU A 164 -5.06 -9.16 1.22
N GLU A 165 -5.51 -9.28 2.48
CA GLU A 165 -4.81 -10.06 3.51
C GLU A 165 -4.61 -11.51 3.10
N SER A 166 -5.67 -12.16 2.58
CA SER A 166 -5.55 -13.54 2.09
C SER A 166 -4.59 -13.63 0.91
N THR A 167 -4.67 -12.69 -0.05
CA THR A 167 -3.78 -12.63 -1.22
C THR A 167 -2.32 -12.50 -0.79
N SER A 168 -2.02 -11.67 0.21
CA SER A 168 -0.64 -11.50 0.72
C SER A 168 -0.07 -12.81 1.27
N ARG A 169 -0.87 -13.59 2.02
CA ARG A 169 -0.46 -14.89 2.56
C ARG A 169 -0.15 -15.92 1.46
N TYR A 170 -0.97 -15.97 0.41
CA TYR A 170 -0.71 -16.88 -0.72
C TYR A 170 0.50 -16.44 -1.55
N LEU A 171 0.71 -15.14 -1.74
CA LEU A 171 1.92 -14.61 -2.38
C LEU A 171 3.17 -14.90 -1.54
N ALA A 172 3.12 -14.70 -0.22
CA ALA A 172 4.20 -15.04 0.70
C ALA A 172 4.59 -16.51 0.60
N ARG A 173 3.59 -17.42 0.57
CA ARG A 173 3.80 -18.86 0.36
C ARG A 173 4.44 -19.16 -0.99
N GLY A 174 3.95 -18.54 -2.07
CA GLY A 174 4.40 -18.83 -3.44
C GLY A 174 5.76 -18.23 -3.78
N LEU A 175 6.07 -17.05 -3.23
CA LEU A 175 7.29 -16.30 -3.52
C LEU A 175 8.41 -16.52 -2.49
N GLY A 176 8.07 -16.97 -1.28
CA GLY A 176 9.03 -17.23 -0.22
C GLY A 176 10.20 -18.13 -0.61
N PRO A 177 10.01 -19.24 -1.37
CA PRO A 177 11.13 -20.06 -1.87
C PRO A 177 12.12 -19.31 -2.77
N LYS A 178 11.73 -18.13 -3.30
CA LYS A 178 12.61 -17.23 -4.07
C LYS A 178 13.23 -16.12 -3.21
N GLY A 179 13.10 -16.18 -1.88
CA GLY A 179 13.59 -15.14 -0.98
C GLY A 179 12.74 -13.86 -0.97
N ILE A 180 11.57 -13.85 -1.61
CA ILE A 180 10.71 -12.66 -1.67
C ILE A 180 9.70 -12.71 -0.52
N ARG A 181 9.73 -11.67 0.31
CA ARG A 181 8.80 -11.49 1.44
C ARG A 181 7.60 -10.66 1.00
N VAL A 182 6.42 -11.01 1.49
CA VAL A 182 5.18 -10.25 1.22
C VAL A 182 4.48 -10.01 2.54
N ASN A 183 4.32 -8.73 2.93
CA ASN A 183 3.71 -8.34 4.19
C ASN A 183 2.74 -7.18 3.97
N LEU A 184 1.83 -7.00 4.91
CA LEU A 184 0.91 -5.87 4.94
C LEU A 184 1.16 -5.01 6.18
N VAL A 185 0.89 -3.72 6.06
CA VAL A 185 0.86 -2.77 7.17
C VAL A 185 -0.57 -2.28 7.35
N ALA A 186 -1.24 -2.71 8.43
CA ALA A 186 -2.54 -2.22 8.83
C ALA A 186 -2.35 -0.91 9.60
N ALA A 187 -2.62 0.19 8.93
CA ALA A 187 -2.49 1.53 9.49
C ALA A 187 -3.75 1.94 10.25
N GLY A 188 -3.61 2.65 11.36
CA GLY A 188 -4.70 3.44 11.93
C GLY A 188 -5.17 4.53 10.94
N PRO A 189 -6.31 5.20 11.19
CA PRO A 189 -6.86 6.20 10.29
C PRO A 189 -5.90 7.40 10.15
N VAL A 190 -5.49 7.67 8.91
CA VAL A 190 -4.68 8.85 8.54
C VAL A 190 -5.44 9.70 7.54
N ARG A 191 -5.43 11.03 7.73
CA ARG A 191 -6.17 12.03 6.92
C ARG A 191 -5.63 12.16 5.50
N THR A 192 -5.74 11.11 4.73
CA THR A 192 -5.35 11.08 3.31
C THR A 192 -6.52 11.50 2.41
N MET A 193 -6.23 11.71 1.11
CA MET A 193 -7.28 11.94 0.11
C MET A 193 -8.23 10.72 0.02
N ALA A 194 -7.70 9.51 0.09
CA ALA A 194 -8.49 8.27 0.07
C ALA A 194 -9.39 8.16 1.30
N ALA A 195 -8.89 8.50 2.49
CA ALA A 195 -9.67 8.50 3.72
C ALA A 195 -10.88 9.46 3.67
N LYS A 196 -10.71 10.63 3.04
CA LYS A 196 -11.79 11.63 2.88
C LYS A 196 -12.94 11.14 1.98
N SER A 197 -12.74 10.10 1.16
CA SER A 197 -13.80 9.51 0.34
C SER A 197 -14.66 8.49 1.10
N ILE A 198 -14.26 8.09 2.32
CA ILE A 198 -15.01 7.18 3.16
C ILE A 198 -16.09 7.98 3.92
N PRO A 199 -17.38 7.70 3.74
CA PRO A 199 -18.45 8.34 4.49
C PRO A 199 -18.24 8.15 5.99
N GLY A 200 -18.35 9.22 6.78
CA GLY A 200 -18.21 9.13 8.24
C GLY A 200 -16.78 8.92 8.75
N PHE A 201 -15.74 9.17 7.94
CA PHE A 201 -14.33 9.00 8.35
C PHE A 201 -13.98 9.72 9.66
N ALA A 202 -14.57 10.88 9.94
CA ALA A 202 -14.35 11.60 11.19
C ALA A 202 -14.72 10.76 12.45
N ALA A 203 -15.74 9.91 12.35
CA ALA A 203 -16.11 9.03 13.45
C ALA A 203 -15.04 7.97 13.78
N PHE A 204 -14.25 7.55 12.78
CA PHE A 204 -13.09 6.69 13.02
C PHE A 204 -12.01 7.43 13.81
N GLU A 205 -11.72 8.68 13.44
CA GLU A 205 -10.72 9.50 14.13
C GLU A 205 -11.10 9.74 15.58
N ASP A 206 -12.35 10.14 15.83
CA ASP A 206 -12.87 10.41 17.17
C ASP A 206 -12.85 9.17 18.07
N ALA A 207 -13.10 7.98 17.50
CA ALA A 207 -13.07 6.73 18.26
C ALA A 207 -11.64 6.21 18.49
N TRP A 208 -10.70 6.54 17.59
CA TRP A 208 -9.37 5.91 17.61
C TRP A 208 -8.47 6.43 18.71
N GLY A 209 -8.34 7.76 18.82
CA GLY A 209 -7.42 8.39 19.75
C GLY A 209 -7.60 7.96 21.21
N PRO A 210 -8.84 8.03 21.78
CA PRO A 210 -9.10 7.63 23.16
C PRO A 210 -8.90 6.14 23.43
N ARG A 211 -9.09 5.28 22.42
CA ARG A 211 -9.02 3.82 22.55
C ARG A 211 -7.65 3.24 22.27
N ALA A 212 -6.83 3.89 21.45
CA ALA A 212 -5.49 3.44 21.16
C ALA A 212 -4.56 3.64 22.38
N PRO A 213 -3.99 2.58 23.00
CA PRO A 213 -3.19 2.71 24.24
C PRO A 213 -1.98 3.64 24.10
N ARG A 214 -1.40 3.73 22.90
CA ARG A 214 -0.26 4.62 22.61
C ARG A 214 -0.71 6.02 22.18
N GLY A 215 -2.02 6.24 22.03
CA GLY A 215 -2.56 7.38 21.30
C GLY A 215 -2.39 7.18 19.78
N TRP A 216 -3.06 8.00 19.01
CA TRP A 216 -2.96 8.03 17.55
C TRP A 216 -3.12 9.45 17.03
N ASP A 217 -2.21 9.86 16.18
CA ASP A 217 -2.28 11.12 15.45
C ASP A 217 -2.60 10.84 13.98
N GLY A 218 -3.81 11.21 13.55
CA GLY A 218 -4.27 11.02 12.17
C GLY A 218 -3.58 11.94 11.15
N ASP A 219 -2.81 12.93 11.59
CA ASP A 219 -2.04 13.81 10.71
C ASP A 219 -0.57 13.35 10.55
N ASP A 220 -0.12 12.37 11.35
CA ASP A 220 1.25 11.86 11.31
C ASP A 220 1.36 10.53 10.54
N PRO A 221 1.84 10.51 9.29
CA PRO A 221 2.07 9.29 8.52
C PRO A 221 3.40 8.57 8.87
N GLU A 222 4.28 9.19 9.66
CA GLU A 222 5.64 8.70 9.93
C GLU A 222 5.69 7.30 10.57
N PRO A 223 4.84 6.95 11.55
CA PRO A 223 4.88 5.59 12.12
C PRO A 223 4.64 4.51 11.08
N VAL A 224 3.72 4.76 10.13
CA VAL A 224 3.40 3.83 9.03
C VAL A 224 4.56 3.77 8.02
N ALA A 225 5.14 4.92 7.67
CA ALA A 225 6.29 4.99 6.78
C ALA A 225 7.50 4.22 7.34
N LYS A 226 7.80 4.39 8.63
CA LYS A 226 8.87 3.66 9.32
C LYS A 226 8.65 2.16 9.33
N ALA A 227 7.43 1.69 9.54
CA ALA A 227 7.10 0.28 9.48
C ALA A 227 7.32 -0.29 8.07
N CYS A 228 6.88 0.42 7.01
CA CYS A 228 7.12 0.02 5.63
C CYS A 228 8.62 -0.04 5.31
N VAL A 229 9.39 0.98 5.70
CA VAL A 229 10.84 1.05 5.48
C VAL A 229 11.56 -0.08 6.22
N ALA A 230 11.16 -0.41 7.46
CA ALA A 230 11.69 -1.56 8.19
C ALA A 230 11.40 -2.88 7.47
N LEU A 231 10.20 -3.04 6.89
CA LEU A 231 9.83 -4.23 6.11
C LEU A 231 10.59 -4.31 4.77
N PHE A 232 10.97 -3.20 4.16
CA PHE A 232 11.83 -3.19 2.97
C PHE A 232 13.29 -3.50 3.29
N SER A 233 13.74 -3.20 4.51
CA SER A 233 15.11 -3.42 4.94
C SER A 233 15.43 -4.91 5.17
N ASP A 234 16.69 -5.20 5.44
CA ASP A 234 17.16 -6.53 5.80
C ASP A 234 17.03 -6.83 7.31
N TRP A 235 16.39 -5.95 8.08
CA TRP A 235 16.19 -6.11 9.52
C TRP A 235 15.16 -7.18 9.88
N LEU A 236 14.22 -7.46 8.99
CA LEU A 236 13.14 -8.43 9.19
C LEU A 236 13.21 -9.57 8.15
N PRO A 237 14.35 -10.30 8.04
CA PRO A 237 14.59 -11.22 6.93
C PRO A 237 13.70 -12.46 6.94
N ALA A 238 13.13 -12.82 8.09
CA ALA A 238 12.27 -13.99 8.26
C ALA A 238 10.78 -13.63 8.41
N THR A 239 10.38 -12.35 8.17
CA THR A 239 9.00 -11.91 8.31
C THR A 239 8.33 -11.89 6.94
N THR A 240 7.34 -12.77 6.73
CA THR A 240 6.55 -12.85 5.50
C THR A 240 5.15 -13.40 5.78
N GLY A 241 4.13 -12.93 5.06
CA GLY A 241 2.73 -13.28 5.29
C GLY A 241 2.11 -12.60 6.50
N GLU A 242 2.80 -11.61 7.07
CA GLU A 242 2.41 -10.91 8.30
C GLU A 242 1.52 -9.69 7.98
N LEU A 243 0.59 -9.41 8.90
CA LEU A 243 -0.16 -8.16 8.98
C LEU A 243 0.38 -7.36 10.18
N LEU A 244 1.25 -6.40 9.91
CA LEU A 244 1.85 -5.54 10.94
C LEU A 244 0.91 -4.38 11.26
N HIS A 245 0.38 -4.35 12.48
CA HIS A 245 -0.46 -3.25 12.94
C HIS A 245 0.36 -2.03 13.35
N VAL A 246 0.02 -0.89 12.76
CA VAL A 246 0.57 0.43 13.10
C VAL A 246 -0.62 1.37 13.34
N ASP A 247 -1.22 1.27 14.50
CA ASP A 247 -2.53 1.83 14.84
C ASP A 247 -2.63 2.35 16.29
N GLY A 248 -1.49 2.54 16.93
CA GLY A 248 -1.42 2.92 18.34
C GLY A 248 -1.83 1.82 19.31
N GLY A 249 -1.99 0.56 18.85
CA GLY A 249 -2.43 -0.59 19.64
C GLY A 249 -3.96 -0.72 19.75
N TYR A 250 -4.70 0.02 18.92
CA TYR A 250 -6.17 -0.04 18.89
C TYR A 250 -6.69 -1.47 18.70
N HIS A 251 -6.09 -2.23 17.76
CA HIS A 251 -6.48 -3.61 17.45
C HIS A 251 -6.36 -4.59 18.63
N ALA A 252 -5.50 -4.28 19.61
CA ALA A 252 -5.18 -5.17 20.72
C ALA A 252 -6.10 -4.96 21.95
N VAL A 253 -6.94 -3.92 21.93
CA VAL A 253 -7.79 -3.55 23.07
C VAL A 253 -9.24 -3.98 22.81
N GLY A 254 -9.81 -4.69 23.77
CA GLY A 254 -11.23 -5.03 23.79
C GLY A 254 -12.13 -3.80 23.93
N ALA A 255 -13.43 -3.97 23.70
CA ALA A 255 -14.44 -2.92 23.86
C ALA A 255 -14.67 -2.57 25.35
#